data_984124ad02495ff756e3b9627c18318c
#
_entry.id   984124ad02495ff756e3b9627c18318c
#
_cell.length_a   1.000
_cell.length_b   1.000
_cell.length_c   1.000
_cell.angle_alpha   90.00
_cell.angle_beta   90.00
_cell.angle_gamma   90.00
#
_symmetry.space_group_name_H-M   'P 1'
#
loop_
_entity.id
_entity.type
_entity.pdbx_description
1 polymer ?
#
loop_
_entity_poly.entity_id
_entity_poly.type
_entity_poly.pdbx_seq_one_letter_code
_entity_poly.pdbx_strand_id
1 'polypeptide(L)'
;VDWKKIETSIKDEHTQQGFDGRFGAGLPRVSDGSLLFLMHLIDKLRDNKDGGGRIGIILNGSPLFTGGAGSGESEIRRYILESDLLETIVALPTDMFYNTGIATYVWILSNNKQAERKGKVQLINGVNLSSKMRKSLGSKRNEMSTDDIALITRTFGAFEVIDATALDQLGVDKPAEQKSNRGRRSSTGAASPKIE
;
A
#
# COMPACT_ATOMS: atom_id res chain seq x y z
N VAL A 1 -1.95 3.60 12.32
CA VAL A 1 -2.74 4.24 13.38
C VAL A 1 -2.97 3.22 14.48
N ASP A 2 -2.56 3.54 15.73
CA ASP A 2 -2.81 2.72 16.91
C ASP A 2 -4.31 2.74 17.25
N TRP A 3 -4.90 1.58 17.53
CA TRP A 3 -6.31 1.45 17.88
C TRP A 3 -6.54 0.90 19.30
N LYS A 4 -5.52 0.95 20.15
CA LYS A 4 -5.55 0.45 21.54
C LYS A 4 -6.72 1.03 22.36
N LYS A 5 -7.09 2.30 22.14
CA LYS A 5 -8.18 2.95 22.88
C LYS A 5 -9.56 2.34 22.63
N ILE A 6 -9.76 1.70 21.49
CA ILE A 6 -11.02 1.07 21.06
C ILE A 6 -10.89 -0.44 20.90
N GLU A 7 -9.79 -1.01 21.41
CA GLU A 7 -9.44 -2.42 21.23
C GLU A 7 -10.54 -3.37 21.71
N THR A 8 -11.09 -3.11 22.90
CA THR A 8 -12.15 -3.95 23.48
C THR A 8 -13.37 -3.96 22.55
N SER A 9 -13.87 -2.79 22.15
CA SER A 9 -15.06 -2.71 21.28
C SER A 9 -14.87 -3.39 19.94
N ILE A 10 -13.66 -3.29 19.34
CA ILE A 10 -13.34 -3.95 18.08
C ILE A 10 -13.28 -5.47 18.24
N LYS A 11 -12.66 -5.95 19.33
CA LYS A 11 -12.59 -7.41 19.63
C LYS A 11 -13.96 -7.98 19.94
N ASP A 12 -14.78 -7.26 20.67
CA ASP A 12 -16.15 -7.66 20.99
C ASP A 12 -16.99 -7.78 19.71
N GLU A 13 -16.92 -6.80 18.79
CA GLU A 13 -17.59 -6.88 17.50
C GLU A 13 -17.11 -8.06 16.67
N HIS A 14 -15.79 -8.27 16.58
CA HIS A 14 -15.22 -9.41 15.86
C HIS A 14 -15.72 -10.75 16.41
N THR A 15 -15.74 -10.91 17.76
CA THR A 15 -16.08 -12.16 18.41
C THR A 15 -17.58 -12.44 18.40
N GLN A 16 -18.40 -11.42 18.61
CA GLN A 16 -19.86 -11.56 18.77
C GLN A 16 -20.61 -11.57 17.44
N GLN A 17 -20.12 -10.80 16.45
CA GLN A 17 -20.82 -10.62 15.18
C GLN A 17 -20.15 -11.38 14.02
N GLY A 18 -18.85 -11.72 14.13
CA GLY A 18 -18.15 -12.38 13.05
C GLY A 18 -18.32 -11.64 11.72
N PHE A 19 -18.75 -12.34 10.68
CA PHE A 19 -18.97 -11.76 9.34
C PHE A 19 -20.29 -10.95 9.21
N ASP A 20 -21.16 -10.96 10.22
CA ASP A 20 -22.30 -10.03 10.28
C ASP A 20 -21.86 -8.63 10.74
N GLY A 21 -20.66 -8.52 11.34
CA GLY A 21 -20.01 -7.27 11.69
C GLY A 21 -18.90 -6.88 10.70
N ARG A 22 -18.27 -5.76 10.97
CA ARG A 22 -17.24 -5.18 10.09
C ARG A 22 -15.92 -5.96 10.06
N PHE A 23 -15.58 -6.67 11.12
CA PHE A 23 -14.23 -7.18 11.37
C PHE A 23 -14.13 -8.70 11.36
N GLY A 24 -15.08 -9.39 10.77
CA GLY A 24 -15.15 -10.86 10.74
C GLY A 24 -13.94 -11.52 10.08
N ALA A 25 -13.35 -10.90 9.09
CA ALA A 25 -12.21 -11.45 8.36
C ALA A 25 -10.92 -11.58 9.20
N GLY A 26 -10.79 -10.81 10.29
CA GLY A 26 -9.64 -10.85 11.18
C GLY A 26 -9.33 -9.49 11.82
N LEU A 27 -8.38 -9.48 12.74
CA LEU A 27 -7.94 -8.25 13.40
C LEU A 27 -6.45 -8.02 13.14
N PRO A 28 -6.05 -6.84 12.67
CA PRO A 28 -4.65 -6.49 12.54
C PRO A 28 -4.04 -6.24 13.92
N ARG A 29 -2.71 -6.17 14.00
CA ARG A 29 -2.02 -5.79 15.24
C ARG A 29 -2.50 -4.43 15.75
N VAL A 30 -2.52 -4.27 17.07
CA VAL A 30 -3.04 -3.06 17.76
C VAL A 30 -2.33 -1.79 17.35
N SER A 31 -1.04 -1.87 17.02
CA SER A 31 -0.23 -0.71 16.60
C SER A 31 -0.55 -0.18 15.20
N ASP A 32 -1.30 -0.94 14.38
CA ASP A 32 -1.64 -0.53 13.00
C ASP A 32 -3.07 -0.92 12.61
N GLY A 33 -3.98 0.03 12.75
CA GLY A 33 -5.39 -0.11 12.38
C GLY A 33 -5.73 0.20 10.92
N SER A 34 -4.76 0.32 10.03
CA SER A 34 -5.01 0.68 8.62
C SER A 34 -6.02 -0.25 7.96
N LEU A 35 -5.92 -1.56 8.20
CA LEU A 35 -6.86 -2.55 7.67
C LEU A 35 -8.24 -2.48 8.33
N LEU A 36 -8.38 -1.98 9.55
CA LEU A 36 -9.69 -1.75 10.16
C LEU A 36 -10.48 -0.68 9.41
N PHE A 37 -9.82 0.41 8.98
CA PHE A 37 -10.46 1.41 8.13
C PHE A 37 -10.92 0.82 6.80
N LEU A 38 -10.08 -0.02 6.18
CA LEU A 38 -10.44 -0.68 4.93
C LEU A 38 -11.66 -1.60 5.09
N MET A 39 -11.68 -2.44 6.14
CA MET A 39 -12.83 -3.31 6.44
C MET A 39 -14.10 -2.51 6.75
N HIS A 40 -13.97 -1.40 7.49
CA HIS A 40 -15.10 -0.51 7.72
C HIS A 40 -15.67 0.07 6.42
N LEU A 41 -14.83 0.43 5.45
CA LEU A 41 -15.29 0.90 4.15
C LEU A 41 -15.95 -0.22 3.35
N ILE A 42 -15.43 -1.45 3.42
CA ILE A 42 -16.03 -2.62 2.76
C ILE A 42 -17.45 -2.88 3.29
N ASP A 43 -17.65 -2.78 4.60
CA ASP A 43 -18.98 -2.92 5.22
C ASP A 43 -19.99 -1.86 4.72
N LYS A 44 -19.51 -0.70 4.28
CA LYS A 44 -20.37 0.38 3.73
C LYS A 44 -20.64 0.27 2.22
N LEU A 45 -20.11 -0.74 1.54
CA LEU A 45 -20.45 -0.96 0.14
C LEU A 45 -21.95 -1.31 0.03
N ARG A 46 -22.60 -0.72 -0.96
CA ARG A 46 -23.98 -1.11 -1.32
C ARG A 46 -23.99 -2.52 -1.92
N ASP A 47 -25.08 -3.25 -1.73
CA ASP A 47 -25.27 -4.55 -2.36
C ASP A 47 -25.19 -4.46 -3.89
N ASN A 48 -24.71 -5.52 -4.53
CA ASN A 48 -24.63 -5.59 -5.99
C ASN A 48 -25.98 -5.42 -6.68
N LYS A 49 -27.08 -5.90 -6.06
CA LYS A 49 -28.45 -5.69 -6.54
C LYS A 49 -28.85 -4.21 -6.61
N ASP A 50 -28.23 -3.37 -5.79
CA ASP A 50 -28.45 -1.93 -5.72
C ASP A 50 -27.37 -1.14 -6.48
N GLY A 51 -26.67 -1.81 -7.42
CA GLY A 51 -25.63 -1.23 -8.26
C GLY A 51 -24.20 -1.34 -7.71
N GLY A 52 -24.03 -1.89 -6.50
CA GLY A 52 -22.73 -2.03 -5.87
C GLY A 52 -22.09 -0.71 -5.45
N GLY A 53 -20.82 -0.77 -5.16
CA GLY A 53 -20.01 0.39 -4.74
C GLY A 53 -18.54 0.27 -5.11
N ARG A 54 -17.82 1.38 -4.97
CA ARG A 54 -16.38 1.44 -5.17
C ARG A 54 -15.73 2.20 -4.02
N ILE A 55 -14.57 1.73 -3.59
CA ILE A 55 -13.75 2.34 -2.55
C ILE A 55 -12.45 2.81 -3.17
N GLY A 56 -11.98 4.01 -2.75
CA GLY A 56 -10.61 4.45 -2.94
C GLY A 56 -10.02 4.83 -1.59
N ILE A 57 -8.91 4.22 -1.22
CA ILE A 57 -8.21 4.51 0.04
C ILE A 57 -6.71 4.56 -0.18
N ILE A 58 -6.04 5.50 0.49
CA ILE A 58 -4.58 5.60 0.49
C ILE A 58 -4.04 4.99 1.77
N LEU A 59 -3.16 4.00 1.61
CA LEU A 59 -2.52 3.28 2.71
C LEU A 59 -1.01 3.31 2.54
N ASN A 60 -0.27 3.12 3.65
CA ASN A 60 1.16 2.84 3.59
C ASN A 60 1.43 1.40 3.16
N GLY A 61 2.70 0.96 3.16
CA GLY A 61 3.06 -0.40 2.75
C GLY A 61 2.68 -1.49 3.76
N SER A 62 2.42 -1.14 5.03
CA SER A 62 2.15 -2.12 6.09
C SER A 62 1.00 -3.09 5.74
N PRO A 63 -0.17 -2.64 5.24
CA PRO A 63 -1.25 -3.53 4.83
C PRO A 63 -0.86 -4.57 3.78
N LEU A 64 0.13 -4.28 2.94
CA LEU A 64 0.61 -5.20 1.91
C LEU A 64 1.58 -6.25 2.45
N PHE A 65 2.49 -5.84 3.34
CA PHE A 65 3.69 -6.61 3.67
C PHE A 65 3.74 -7.14 5.09
N THR A 66 2.87 -6.67 5.99
CA THR A 66 2.90 -7.07 7.39
C THR A 66 2.00 -8.27 7.64
N GLY A 67 2.40 -9.08 8.62
CA GLY A 67 1.67 -10.28 9.06
C GLY A 67 2.05 -11.53 8.26
N GLY A 68 2.53 -12.56 8.97
CA GLY A 68 2.78 -13.88 8.39
C GLY A 68 1.47 -14.64 8.13
N ALA A 69 1.59 -15.80 7.49
CA ALA A 69 0.45 -16.69 7.22
C ALA A 69 -0.36 -16.98 8.49
N GLY A 70 -1.67 -16.86 8.39
CA GLY A 70 -2.59 -17.06 9.52
C GLY A 70 -2.70 -15.88 10.50
N SER A 71 -1.95 -14.78 10.31
CA SER A 71 -2.15 -13.58 11.10
C SER A 71 -3.43 -12.85 10.67
N GLY A 72 -3.95 -11.97 11.54
CA GLY A 72 -5.13 -11.19 11.21
C GLY A 72 -4.98 -10.35 9.93
N GLU A 73 -3.80 -9.76 9.71
CA GLU A 73 -3.52 -9.02 8.47
C GLU A 73 -3.53 -9.93 7.24
N SER A 74 -2.99 -11.13 7.35
CA SER A 74 -3.00 -12.13 6.28
C SER A 74 -4.41 -12.59 5.96
N GLU A 75 -5.23 -12.85 6.97
CA GLU A 75 -6.62 -13.28 6.81
C GLU A 75 -7.50 -12.19 6.20
N ILE A 76 -7.29 -10.92 6.57
CA ILE A 76 -7.98 -9.78 5.95
C ILE A 76 -7.62 -9.68 4.46
N ARG A 77 -6.32 -9.81 4.10
CA ARG A 77 -5.90 -9.81 2.70
C ARG A 77 -6.51 -10.99 1.93
N ARG A 78 -6.53 -12.17 2.53
CA ARG A 78 -7.16 -13.35 1.95
C ARG A 78 -8.64 -13.10 1.66
N TYR A 79 -9.38 -12.59 2.64
CA TYR A 79 -10.79 -12.24 2.48
C TYR A 79 -11.03 -11.27 1.32
N ILE A 80 -10.26 -10.19 1.24
CA ILE A 80 -10.40 -9.17 0.20
C ILE A 80 -10.13 -9.75 -1.20
N LEU A 81 -9.16 -10.66 -1.32
CA LEU A 81 -8.79 -11.29 -2.59
C LEU A 81 -9.77 -12.39 -2.98
N GLU A 82 -10.14 -13.29 -2.06
CA GLU A 82 -11.08 -14.38 -2.34
C GLU A 82 -12.51 -13.88 -2.62
N SER A 83 -12.91 -12.77 -1.98
CA SER A 83 -14.17 -12.09 -2.27
C SER A 83 -14.12 -11.24 -3.55
N ASP A 84 -13.01 -11.26 -4.27
CA ASP A 84 -12.80 -10.51 -5.53
C ASP A 84 -13.10 -9.01 -5.41
N LEU A 85 -12.82 -8.40 -4.25
CA LEU A 85 -13.08 -6.99 -4.00
C LEU A 85 -11.98 -6.08 -4.54
N LEU A 86 -10.71 -6.50 -4.45
CA LEU A 86 -9.57 -5.68 -4.85
C LEU A 86 -9.48 -5.56 -6.38
N GLU A 87 -9.65 -4.36 -6.90
CA GLU A 87 -9.58 -4.06 -8.33
C GLU A 87 -8.17 -3.64 -8.76
N THR A 88 -7.56 -2.71 -8.01
CA THR A 88 -6.26 -2.14 -8.39
C THR A 88 -5.50 -1.66 -7.16
N ILE A 89 -4.17 -1.77 -7.23
CA ILE A 89 -3.23 -1.08 -6.34
C ILE A 89 -2.31 -0.20 -7.19
N VAL A 90 -2.23 1.09 -6.87
CA VAL A 90 -1.32 2.04 -7.49
C VAL A 90 -0.23 2.41 -6.47
N ALA A 91 1.03 2.10 -6.79
CA ALA A 91 2.15 2.60 -6.00
C ALA A 91 2.40 4.07 -6.35
N LEU A 92 2.44 4.93 -5.34
CA LEU A 92 2.71 6.36 -5.49
C LEU A 92 4.18 6.69 -5.19
N PRO A 93 4.69 7.82 -5.71
CA PRO A 93 6.00 8.34 -5.32
C PRO A 93 6.09 8.58 -3.81
N THR A 94 7.29 8.57 -3.25
CA THR A 94 7.54 9.01 -1.88
C THR A 94 7.40 10.52 -1.75
N ASP A 95 7.36 11.03 -0.52
CA ASP A 95 7.30 12.46 -0.22
C ASP A 95 6.10 13.20 -0.87
N MET A 96 4.97 12.51 -1.03
CA MET A 96 3.74 13.07 -1.63
C MET A 96 2.82 13.76 -0.60
N PHE A 97 3.03 13.54 0.70
CA PHE A 97 2.14 14.00 1.76
C PHE A 97 2.84 14.91 2.77
N TYR A 98 2.07 15.83 3.38
CA TYR A 98 2.60 16.87 4.28
C TYR A 98 3.29 16.32 5.53
N ASN A 99 2.79 15.22 6.06
CA ASN A 99 3.19 14.67 7.36
C ASN A 99 4.02 13.38 7.26
N THR A 100 4.29 12.88 6.06
CA THR A 100 5.05 11.65 5.88
C THR A 100 5.75 11.61 4.51
N GLY A 101 6.98 11.11 4.50
CA GLY A 101 7.75 10.85 3.28
C GLY A 101 7.74 9.39 2.83
N ILE A 102 6.98 8.51 3.51
CA ILE A 102 7.00 7.08 3.20
C ILE A 102 6.27 6.76 1.89
N ALA A 103 6.57 5.59 1.32
CA ALA A 103 5.81 5.05 0.19
C ALA A 103 4.35 4.80 0.57
N THR A 104 3.46 5.18 -0.31
CA THR A 104 2.01 5.03 -0.16
C THR A 104 1.40 4.39 -1.38
N TYR A 105 0.22 3.81 -1.19
CA TYR A 105 -0.48 3.03 -2.21
C TYR A 105 -1.94 3.42 -2.23
N VAL A 106 -2.48 3.67 -3.43
CA VAL A 106 -3.93 3.81 -3.61
C VAL A 106 -4.50 2.41 -3.83
N TRP A 107 -5.43 2.01 -2.97
CA TRP A 107 -6.19 0.78 -3.14
C TRP A 107 -7.56 1.14 -3.71
N ILE A 108 -7.94 0.48 -4.78
CA ILE A 108 -9.26 0.59 -5.40
C ILE A 108 -9.96 -0.75 -5.26
N LEU A 109 -11.10 -0.74 -4.59
CA LEU A 109 -11.93 -1.91 -4.40
C LEU A 109 -13.31 -1.68 -5.02
N SER A 110 -13.91 -2.75 -5.52
CA SER A 110 -15.27 -2.75 -6.03
C SER A 110 -15.90 -4.12 -5.79
N ASN A 111 -17.13 -4.14 -5.32
CA ASN A 111 -17.92 -5.37 -5.28
C ASN A 111 -18.72 -5.60 -6.58
N ASN A 112 -18.61 -4.69 -7.55
CA ASN A 112 -19.24 -4.80 -8.87
C ASN A 112 -18.20 -4.55 -9.98
N LYS A 113 -17.18 -5.41 -10.04
CA LYS A 113 -16.13 -5.35 -11.07
C LYS A 113 -16.72 -5.63 -12.46
N GLN A 114 -16.16 -4.97 -13.47
CA GLN A 114 -16.41 -5.29 -14.87
C GLN A 114 -15.94 -6.73 -15.18
N ALA A 115 -16.58 -7.37 -16.16
CA ALA A 115 -16.35 -8.79 -16.44
C ALA A 115 -14.88 -9.15 -16.70
N GLU A 116 -14.16 -8.29 -17.44
CA GLU A 116 -12.74 -8.47 -17.75
C GLU A 116 -11.80 -8.35 -16.55
N ARG A 117 -12.27 -7.70 -15.45
CA ARG A 117 -11.51 -7.47 -14.21
C ARG A 117 -11.80 -8.51 -13.13
N LYS A 118 -12.83 -9.35 -13.31
CA LYS A 118 -13.18 -10.38 -12.32
C LYS A 118 -12.05 -11.40 -12.14
N GLY A 119 -11.76 -11.75 -10.89
CA GLY A 119 -10.68 -12.66 -10.53
C GLY A 119 -9.27 -12.12 -10.78
N LYS A 120 -9.13 -10.83 -11.05
CA LYS A 120 -7.84 -10.19 -11.36
C LYS A 120 -7.62 -8.96 -10.49
N VAL A 121 -6.34 -8.67 -10.23
CA VAL A 121 -5.89 -7.43 -9.58
C VAL A 121 -4.89 -6.75 -10.49
N GLN A 122 -5.12 -5.47 -10.81
CA GLN A 122 -4.18 -4.66 -11.57
C GLN A 122 -3.18 -4.00 -10.62
N LEU A 123 -1.89 -4.09 -10.95
CA LEU A 123 -0.83 -3.39 -10.22
C LEU A 123 -0.26 -2.30 -11.13
N ILE A 124 -0.30 -1.05 -10.67
CA ILE A 124 0.24 0.11 -11.41
C ILE A 124 1.41 0.70 -10.62
N ASN A 125 2.57 0.72 -11.25
CA ASN A 125 3.77 1.32 -10.66
C ASN A 125 3.89 2.79 -11.09
N GLY A 126 3.45 3.70 -10.22
CA GLY A 126 3.57 5.15 -10.39
C GLY A 126 4.73 5.79 -9.61
N VAL A 127 5.64 5.02 -9.05
CA VAL A 127 6.70 5.50 -8.13
C VAL A 127 7.57 6.61 -8.74
N ASN A 128 7.78 6.59 -10.04
CA ASN A 128 8.60 7.57 -10.76
C ASN A 128 7.77 8.70 -11.41
N LEU A 129 6.44 8.70 -11.24
CA LEU A 129 5.54 9.68 -11.85
C LEU A 129 5.39 10.89 -10.93
N SER A 130 6.45 11.66 -10.79
CA SER A 130 6.41 12.92 -10.04
C SER A 130 7.59 13.81 -10.38
N SER A 131 7.46 15.08 -10.07
CA SER A 131 8.52 16.08 -10.11
C SER A 131 8.73 16.69 -8.72
N LYS A 132 9.92 17.25 -8.50
CA LYS A 132 10.22 17.96 -7.25
C LYS A 132 9.49 19.28 -7.23
N MET A 133 8.84 19.57 -6.10
CA MET A 133 8.23 20.88 -5.85
C MET A 133 9.30 21.96 -5.74
N ARG A 134 9.01 23.15 -6.23
CA ARG A 134 9.87 24.33 -6.06
C ARG A 134 10.12 24.68 -4.59
N LYS A 135 9.11 24.49 -3.73
CA LYS A 135 9.15 24.71 -2.29
C LYS A 135 8.46 23.54 -1.59
N SER A 136 9.16 22.91 -0.65
CA SER A 136 8.58 21.82 0.15
C SER A 136 7.50 22.34 1.09
N LEU A 137 6.52 21.48 1.37
CA LEU A 137 5.45 21.72 2.32
C LEU A 137 5.50 20.60 3.38
N GLY A 138 6.22 20.83 4.47
CA GLY A 138 6.53 19.80 5.44
C GLY A 138 7.34 18.66 4.82
N SER A 139 6.88 17.43 4.97
CA SER A 139 7.50 16.24 4.35
C SER A 139 7.20 16.13 2.84
N LYS A 140 6.22 16.85 2.34
CA LYS A 140 5.88 16.84 0.91
C LYS A 140 6.93 17.59 0.11
N ARG A 141 7.63 16.88 -0.75
CA ARG A 141 8.69 17.39 -1.64
C ARG A 141 8.42 17.11 -3.11
N ASN A 142 7.52 16.18 -3.39
CA ASN A 142 7.16 15.75 -4.73
C ASN A 142 5.70 16.07 -5.02
N GLU A 143 5.40 16.29 -6.29
CA GLU A 143 4.05 16.48 -6.81
C GLU A 143 3.89 15.74 -8.13
N MET A 144 2.69 15.25 -8.37
CA MET A 144 2.32 14.66 -9.66
C MET A 144 1.73 15.75 -10.54
N SER A 145 2.18 15.79 -11.79
CA SER A 145 1.57 16.62 -12.80
C SER A 145 0.20 16.09 -13.24
N THR A 146 -0.55 16.94 -13.95
CA THR A 146 -1.81 16.51 -14.58
C THR A 146 -1.57 15.34 -15.55
N ASP A 147 -0.43 15.34 -16.24
CA ASP A 147 -0.07 14.30 -17.21
C ASP A 147 0.27 12.97 -16.52
N ASP A 148 0.98 13.01 -15.37
CA ASP A 148 1.26 11.82 -14.55
C ASP A 148 -0.06 11.19 -14.07
N ILE A 149 -0.98 12.00 -13.56
CA ILE A 149 -2.31 11.55 -13.11
C ILE A 149 -3.09 10.97 -14.30
N ALA A 150 -3.10 11.65 -15.45
CA ALA A 150 -3.76 11.19 -16.65
C ALA A 150 -3.18 9.87 -17.16
N LEU A 151 -1.86 9.68 -17.07
CA LEU A 151 -1.20 8.43 -17.43
C LEU A 151 -1.68 7.27 -16.55
N ILE A 152 -1.67 7.43 -15.22
CA ILE A 152 -2.19 6.43 -14.28
C ILE A 152 -3.65 6.10 -14.59
N THR A 153 -4.46 7.13 -14.82
CA THR A 153 -5.91 6.96 -15.09
C THR A 153 -6.15 6.20 -16.40
N ARG A 154 -5.39 6.52 -17.46
CA ARG A 154 -5.46 5.78 -18.74
C ARG A 154 -5.01 4.33 -18.58
N THR A 155 -3.90 4.09 -17.88
CA THR A 155 -3.39 2.75 -17.60
C THR A 155 -4.40 1.92 -16.81
N PHE A 156 -5.05 2.54 -15.82
CA PHE A 156 -6.16 1.89 -15.10
C PHE A 156 -7.30 1.53 -16.04
N GLY A 157 -7.72 2.45 -16.91
CA GLY A 157 -8.83 2.24 -17.84
C GLY A 157 -8.53 1.21 -18.93
N ALA A 158 -7.31 1.22 -19.49
CA ALA A 158 -6.90 0.30 -20.55
C ALA A 158 -6.84 -1.17 -20.09
N PHE A 159 -6.51 -1.39 -18.82
CA PHE A 159 -6.38 -2.74 -18.22
C PHE A 159 -5.54 -3.71 -19.04
N GLU A 160 -4.47 -3.20 -19.67
CA GLU A 160 -3.57 -4.00 -20.47
C GLU A 160 -2.64 -4.83 -19.58
N VAL A 161 -2.42 -6.09 -19.98
CA VAL A 161 -1.41 -6.95 -19.37
C VAL A 161 -0.09 -6.70 -20.08
N ILE A 162 0.88 -6.15 -19.36
CA ILE A 162 2.24 -5.97 -19.85
C ILE A 162 3.03 -7.20 -19.44
N ASP A 163 3.51 -7.97 -20.41
CA ASP A 163 4.43 -9.09 -20.16
C ASP A 163 5.76 -8.53 -19.60
N ALA A 164 6.33 -9.19 -18.59
CA ALA A 164 7.61 -8.81 -18.01
C ALA A 164 8.74 -8.74 -19.04
N THR A 165 8.68 -9.56 -20.09
CA THR A 165 9.62 -9.51 -21.21
C THR A 165 9.46 -8.26 -22.09
N ALA A 166 8.27 -7.68 -22.16
CA ALA A 166 8.02 -6.44 -22.88
C ALA A 166 8.57 -5.21 -22.14
N LEU A 167 8.67 -5.26 -20.81
CA LEU A 167 9.27 -4.19 -20.01
C LEU A 167 10.76 -3.99 -20.29
N ASP A 168 11.50 -5.07 -20.57
CA ASP A 168 12.90 -4.98 -20.95
C ASP A 168 13.09 -4.35 -22.35
N GLN A 169 12.10 -4.43 -23.23
CA GLN A 169 12.10 -3.81 -24.56
C GLN A 169 11.72 -2.31 -24.55
N LEU A 170 11.01 -1.86 -23.52
CA LEU A 170 10.59 -0.46 -23.39
C LEU A 170 11.68 0.44 -22.78
N GLY A 171 12.88 -0.09 -22.52
CA GLY A 171 14.02 0.69 -22.05
C GLY A 171 13.80 1.33 -20.66
N VAL A 172 12.97 0.72 -19.83
CA VAL A 172 12.84 1.17 -18.43
C VAL A 172 14.12 0.76 -17.72
N ASP A 173 15.02 1.73 -17.50
CA ASP A 173 16.26 1.54 -16.77
C ASP A 173 15.97 0.85 -15.42
N LYS A 174 16.58 -0.31 -15.20
CA LYS A 174 16.57 -0.99 -13.91
C LYS A 174 17.09 0.01 -12.87
N PRO A 175 16.43 0.17 -11.71
CA PRO A 175 16.97 1.01 -10.65
C PRO A 175 18.41 0.59 -10.39
N ALA A 176 19.36 1.51 -10.47
CA ALA A 176 20.76 1.23 -10.20
C ALA A 176 20.85 0.60 -8.80
N GLU A 177 21.37 -0.63 -8.71
CA GLU A 177 21.69 -1.27 -7.45
C GLU A 177 22.57 -0.30 -6.64
N GLN A 178 22.02 0.27 -5.58
CA GLN A 178 22.79 1.03 -4.62
C GLN A 178 23.78 0.07 -3.96
N LYS A 179 25.01 0.01 -4.51
CA LYS A 179 26.12 -0.61 -3.84
C LYS A 179 26.28 0.06 -2.48
N SER A 180 25.90 -0.62 -1.42
CA SER A 180 26.11 -0.19 -0.07
C SER A 180 27.63 -0.16 0.18
N ASN A 181 28.24 1.01 0.04
CA ASN A 181 29.63 1.23 0.36
C ASN A 181 29.75 1.28 1.90
N ARG A 182 29.72 0.12 2.53
CA ARG A 182 30.15 -0.04 3.92
C ARG A 182 31.65 0.15 3.95
N GLY A 183 32.07 1.40 4.08
CA GLY A 183 33.45 1.77 4.34
C GLY A 183 33.97 1.04 5.58
N ARG A 184 34.89 0.12 5.33
CA ARG A 184 35.73 -0.55 6.33
C ARG A 184 36.61 0.50 6.95
N ARG A 185 36.24 1.02 8.12
CA ARG A 185 37.18 1.82 8.95
C ARG A 185 38.29 0.89 9.44
N SER A 186 39.48 1.06 8.87
CA SER A 186 40.73 0.51 9.41
C SER A 186 41.04 1.19 10.74
N SER A 187 41.08 0.42 11.80
CA SER A 187 41.62 0.84 13.09
C SER A 187 43.16 0.91 12.96
N THR A 188 43.69 2.10 12.81
CA THR A 188 45.13 2.36 13.06
C THR A 188 45.33 2.44 14.57
N GLY A 189 46.14 1.51 15.09
CA GLY A 189 46.51 1.48 16.49
C GLY A 189 47.33 2.69 16.87
N ALA A 190 46.93 3.35 17.96
CA ALA A 190 47.74 4.31 18.66
C ALA A 190 48.53 3.58 19.75
N ALA A 191 49.85 3.63 19.64
CA ALA A 191 50.80 3.16 20.66
C ALA A 191 50.74 4.06 21.89
N SER A 192 50.66 3.47 23.07
CA SER A 192 50.80 4.16 24.36
C SER A 192 52.27 4.45 24.66
N PRO A 193 52.65 5.61 25.22
CA PRO A 193 54.02 5.88 25.68
C PRO A 193 54.24 5.21 27.04
N LYS A 194 55.42 4.58 27.20
CA LYS A 194 55.95 4.11 28.48
C LYS A 194 56.45 5.33 29.28
N ILE A 195 56.07 5.36 30.55
CA ILE A 195 56.63 6.25 31.55
C ILE A 195 57.68 5.43 32.35
N GLU A 196 58.88 5.97 32.40
CA GLU A 196 59.88 5.58 33.38
C GLU A 196 59.55 6.15 34.77
#